data_21eae48f53cdce4b4b04e69bac5def97
#
_entry.id   21eae48f53cdce4b4b04e69bac5def97
#
_cell.length_a   1.000
_cell.length_b   1.000
_cell.length_c   1.000
_cell.angle_alpha   90.00
_cell.angle_beta   90.00
_cell.angle_gamma   90.00
#
_symmetry.space_group_name_H-M   'P 1'
#
loop_
_entity.id
_entity.type
_entity.pdbx_description
1 polymer ?
#
loop_
_entity_poly.entity_id
_entity_poly.type
_entity_poly.pdbx_seq_one_letter_code
_entity_poly.pdbx_strand_id
1 'polypeptide(L)'
;KLGFSDHQLATIKKTGEAKVRALRKKYGVLPAIKQIDTLAGEFPTKTNYLYLTYHGSENDVLPSKNSAVVLGSGPYAIGSSVEFDWSGVQALKTLEAKRYQTIMVNYNPETVSTDYDMSDRLYFEELSLERVLDILEFERPKGTVISTGGQIPNNLALHLHKNNVHVFGTHPENIDRAENRHAFSKLLDKLGVDQPAWAELRTLSSALKTAEKLGYPVLVRPSYVLSGSAMSVATDRDSLVKYLKRATDVSPEHPVVISKFIENAREIEIDGVGAKGKLVVYAITEHIENAGTHSGDATVVLPPQRTYLETTRRAKDITREIIRELKITGPFNIQFIAKDNRLQVIECNLRASRSFPFVSKVTGYNFIDIAVRAMLAPLEKGRDKAAEAMPTAERSLTGRGESIFKRYQTLELDYVAVKSPQFSFGRIKGADPTSRVEMASTGEVACFGDSYSEALLKSMMAAGFKLPKKNVLVSIGGEESKLKLLDSIQTLAALGFKLYATENTADFLKERGVPCEKVWKISSKKEPSVLSLIEKSKVDLIINIPTRAFERLNSDGFMIRRKAIDMNIALITNRQLAEGFINALAEQKGNGLKAKSWQEYRVV
;
A
#
# COMPACT_ATOMS: atom_id res chain seq x y z
N LYS A 1 22.67 18.28 -23.93
CA LYS A 1 24.01 18.17 -23.31
C LYS A 1 24.18 19.01 -22.03
N LEU A 2 23.28 19.98 -21.77
CA LEU A 2 23.31 20.83 -20.56
C LEU A 2 22.40 20.30 -19.42
N GLY A 3 21.86 19.10 -19.57
CA GLY A 3 21.03 18.45 -18.52
C GLY A 3 19.53 18.84 -18.53
N PHE A 4 19.05 19.56 -19.54
CA PHE A 4 17.61 19.80 -19.67
C PHE A 4 16.89 18.62 -20.29
N SER A 5 15.79 18.20 -19.66
CA SER A 5 14.91 17.16 -20.19
C SER A 5 14.00 17.66 -21.28
N ASP A 6 13.45 16.76 -22.11
CA ASP A 6 12.44 17.09 -23.11
C ASP A 6 11.22 17.76 -22.44
N HIS A 7 10.83 17.35 -21.26
CA HIS A 7 9.75 17.97 -20.48
C HIS A 7 10.06 19.41 -20.04
N GLN A 8 11.25 19.68 -19.50
CA GLN A 8 11.66 21.02 -19.08
C GLN A 8 11.70 21.98 -20.28
N LEU A 9 12.27 21.53 -21.41
CA LEU A 9 12.30 22.30 -22.63
C LEU A 9 10.89 22.57 -23.19
N ALA A 10 10.00 21.57 -23.12
CA ALA A 10 8.61 21.72 -23.53
C ALA A 10 7.89 22.79 -22.70
N THR A 11 8.08 22.79 -21.39
CA THR A 11 7.50 23.77 -20.47
C THR A 11 7.99 25.17 -20.75
N ILE A 12 9.31 25.35 -20.88
CA ILE A 12 9.93 26.67 -21.21
C ILE A 12 9.44 27.18 -22.55
N LYS A 13 9.34 26.32 -23.56
CA LYS A 13 8.92 26.68 -24.93
C LYS A 13 7.40 26.68 -25.12
N LYS A 14 6.62 26.37 -24.07
CA LYS A 14 5.14 26.27 -24.12
C LYS A 14 4.68 25.37 -25.28
N THR A 15 5.29 24.19 -25.39
CA THR A 15 5.01 23.18 -26.41
C THR A 15 4.82 21.80 -25.77
N GLY A 16 4.52 20.77 -26.56
CA GLY A 16 4.44 19.40 -26.06
C GLY A 16 5.80 18.70 -26.06
N GLU A 17 6.04 17.84 -25.07
CA GLU A 17 7.26 17.04 -24.90
C GLU A 17 7.57 16.19 -26.15
N ALA A 18 6.55 15.57 -26.76
CA ALA A 18 6.71 14.82 -28.02
C ALA A 18 7.30 15.65 -29.17
N LYS A 19 6.98 16.95 -29.25
CA LYS A 19 7.57 17.86 -30.27
C LYS A 19 9.03 18.12 -29.98
N VAL A 20 9.41 18.33 -28.73
CA VAL A 20 10.81 18.50 -28.31
C VAL A 20 11.61 17.24 -28.64
N ARG A 21 11.09 16.06 -28.27
CA ARG A 21 11.71 14.77 -28.60
C ARG A 21 11.89 14.58 -30.09
N ALA A 22 10.87 14.86 -30.91
CA ALA A 22 10.96 14.76 -32.36
C ALA A 22 12.02 15.72 -32.93
N LEU A 23 12.11 16.96 -32.42
CA LEU A 23 13.10 17.94 -32.81
C LEU A 23 14.52 17.48 -32.44
N ARG A 24 14.72 16.98 -31.21
CA ARG A 24 15.99 16.45 -30.75
C ARG A 24 16.47 15.31 -31.66
N LYS A 25 15.61 14.37 -31.98
CA LYS A 25 15.89 13.23 -32.87
C LYS A 25 16.22 13.72 -34.30
N LYS A 26 15.50 14.71 -34.85
CA LYS A 26 15.77 15.29 -36.17
C LYS A 26 17.18 15.88 -36.26
N TYR A 27 17.69 16.46 -35.19
CA TYR A 27 19.05 17.02 -35.14
C TYR A 27 20.12 16.01 -34.69
N GLY A 28 19.78 14.71 -34.60
CA GLY A 28 20.72 13.65 -34.17
C GLY A 28 21.18 13.76 -32.72
N VAL A 29 20.44 14.50 -31.88
CA VAL A 29 20.73 14.60 -30.46
C VAL A 29 20.08 13.38 -29.75
N LEU A 30 20.81 12.29 -29.72
CA LEU A 30 20.44 11.02 -29.10
C LEU A 30 21.41 10.69 -27.97
N PRO A 31 20.96 10.08 -26.87
CA PRO A 31 21.89 9.59 -25.86
C PRO A 31 22.60 8.34 -26.36
N ALA A 32 23.86 8.18 -25.95
CA ALA A 32 24.59 6.94 -26.08
C ALA A 32 24.38 6.08 -24.81
N ILE A 33 24.35 4.77 -24.98
CA ILE A 33 24.26 3.81 -23.88
C ILE A 33 25.68 3.39 -23.50
N LYS A 34 26.04 3.67 -22.27
CA LYS A 34 27.36 3.38 -21.73
C LYS A 34 27.28 2.38 -20.60
N GLN A 35 28.29 1.55 -20.49
CA GLN A 35 28.45 0.60 -19.40
C GLN A 35 29.13 1.30 -18.22
N ILE A 36 28.65 1.03 -17.00
CA ILE A 36 29.27 1.58 -15.79
C ILE A 36 30.56 0.81 -15.52
N ASP A 37 31.67 1.54 -15.53
CA ASP A 37 32.98 0.99 -15.19
C ASP A 37 33.11 0.88 -13.66
N THR A 38 33.17 -0.36 -13.17
CA THR A 38 33.35 -0.67 -11.73
C THR A 38 34.79 -0.99 -11.38
N LEU A 39 35.72 -0.92 -12.34
CA LEU A 39 37.11 -1.31 -12.20
C LEU A 39 38.09 -0.17 -12.42
N ALA A 40 37.61 1.09 -12.40
CA ALA A 40 38.43 2.30 -12.57
C ALA A 40 39.31 2.32 -13.85
N GLY A 41 38.88 1.65 -14.92
CA GLY A 41 39.61 1.56 -16.17
C GLY A 41 40.82 0.60 -16.16
N GLU A 42 41.04 -0.11 -15.05
CA GLU A 42 42.18 -1.04 -14.95
C GLU A 42 41.99 -2.32 -15.78
N PHE A 43 40.73 -2.76 -15.93
CA PHE A 43 40.35 -3.91 -16.77
C PHE A 43 39.06 -3.60 -17.53
N PRO A 44 38.82 -4.27 -18.69
CA PRO A 44 37.52 -4.18 -19.37
C PRO A 44 36.41 -4.63 -18.45
N THR A 45 35.45 -3.71 -18.21
CA THR A 45 34.32 -4.03 -17.37
C THR A 45 33.35 -4.99 -18.05
N LYS A 46 32.78 -5.92 -17.29
CA LYS A 46 31.81 -6.92 -17.76
C LYS A 46 30.47 -6.80 -16.99
N THR A 47 30.24 -5.67 -16.33
CA THR A 47 29.00 -5.47 -15.59
C THR A 47 27.82 -5.37 -16.55
N ASN A 48 26.62 -5.72 -16.05
CA ASN A 48 25.37 -5.51 -16.76
C ASN A 48 24.77 -4.11 -16.50
N TYR A 49 25.53 -3.22 -15.83
CA TYR A 49 25.13 -1.89 -15.42
C TYR A 49 25.27 -0.87 -16.55
N LEU A 50 24.17 -0.29 -16.95
CA LEU A 50 24.07 0.65 -18.07
C LEU A 50 23.49 2.00 -17.64
N TYR A 51 23.85 3.05 -18.36
CA TYR A 51 23.26 4.38 -18.22
C TYR A 51 23.23 5.11 -19.57
N LEU A 52 22.45 6.17 -19.68
CA LEU A 52 22.34 7.00 -20.87
C LEU A 52 23.06 8.33 -20.70
N THR A 53 23.84 8.73 -21.72
CA THR A 53 24.53 10.01 -21.72
C THR A 53 24.50 10.69 -23.07
N TYR A 54 24.29 12.00 -23.09
CA TYR A 54 24.43 12.82 -24.30
C TYR A 54 25.87 13.24 -24.60
N HIS A 55 26.83 12.80 -23.80
CA HIS A 55 28.26 13.05 -23.99
C HIS A 55 29.00 11.91 -24.68
N GLY A 56 28.34 10.76 -24.87
CA GLY A 56 28.86 9.64 -25.63
C GLY A 56 28.63 9.79 -27.14
N SER A 57 29.52 9.20 -27.95
CA SER A 57 29.40 9.15 -29.41
C SER A 57 28.92 7.80 -29.95
N GLU A 58 29.10 6.75 -29.17
CA GLU A 58 28.76 5.35 -29.51
C GLU A 58 28.23 4.58 -28.31
N ASN A 59 27.52 3.49 -28.59
CA ASN A 59 27.01 2.61 -27.54
C ASN A 59 28.05 1.53 -27.20
N ASP A 60 28.20 1.20 -25.91
CA ASP A 60 29.10 0.14 -25.46
C ASP A 60 28.48 -1.26 -25.65
N VAL A 61 27.18 -1.35 -25.85
CA VAL A 61 26.43 -2.60 -26.01
C VAL A 61 25.58 -2.59 -27.28
N LEU A 62 25.32 -3.76 -27.81
CA LEU A 62 24.34 -3.96 -28.90
C LEU A 62 22.94 -4.17 -28.31
N PRO A 63 21.85 -3.87 -29.06
CA PRO A 63 20.49 -4.18 -28.64
C PRO A 63 20.31 -5.66 -28.25
N SER A 64 19.53 -5.91 -27.22
CA SER A 64 19.23 -7.28 -26.78
C SER A 64 18.30 -7.99 -27.76
N LYS A 65 18.36 -9.35 -27.74
CA LYS A 65 17.49 -10.17 -28.57
C LYS A 65 16.42 -10.83 -27.71
N ASN A 66 15.17 -10.85 -28.19
CA ASN A 66 14.06 -11.50 -27.47
C ASN A 66 13.94 -11.01 -26.01
N SER A 67 14.04 -9.71 -25.79
CA SER A 67 14.05 -9.13 -24.46
C SER A 67 12.65 -8.67 -23.99
N ALA A 68 12.53 -8.53 -22.67
CA ALA A 68 11.41 -7.91 -21.99
C ALA A 68 11.94 -6.93 -20.93
N VAL A 69 11.29 -5.77 -20.82
CA VAL A 69 11.67 -4.72 -19.86
C VAL A 69 10.75 -4.75 -18.66
N VAL A 70 11.31 -4.60 -17.47
CA VAL A 70 10.57 -4.36 -16.21
C VAL A 70 10.93 -2.98 -15.71
N LEU A 71 9.93 -2.13 -15.50
CA LEU A 71 10.12 -0.82 -14.86
C LEU A 71 10.01 -0.96 -13.35
N GLY A 72 11.05 -0.53 -12.64
CA GLY A 72 11.16 -0.58 -11.18
C GLY A 72 10.34 0.50 -10.47
N SER A 73 10.57 0.65 -9.18
CA SER A 73 9.82 1.58 -8.30
C SER A 73 10.56 2.87 -7.98
N GLY A 74 11.81 2.99 -8.40
CA GLY A 74 12.68 4.12 -8.02
C GLY A 74 13.19 4.03 -6.59
N PRO A 75 13.74 5.14 -6.04
CA PRO A 75 14.21 5.21 -4.67
C PRO A 75 13.11 4.95 -3.66
N TYR A 76 13.49 4.41 -2.51
CA TYR A 76 12.53 4.20 -1.43
C TYR A 76 11.99 5.52 -0.89
N ALA A 77 10.69 5.59 -0.83
CA ALA A 77 9.94 6.68 -0.24
C ALA A 77 8.71 6.12 0.48
N ILE A 78 8.08 6.92 1.33
CA ILE A 78 6.78 6.54 1.89
C ILE A 78 5.81 6.25 0.74
N GLY A 79 5.30 5.02 0.69
CA GLY A 79 4.40 4.54 -0.35
C GLY A 79 5.05 3.93 -1.59
N SER A 80 6.37 3.95 -1.70
CA SER A 80 7.12 3.25 -2.74
C SER A 80 8.37 2.63 -2.13
N SER A 81 8.29 1.37 -1.73
CA SER A 81 9.34 0.71 -0.96
C SER A 81 9.57 -0.74 -1.42
N VAL A 82 10.24 -1.50 -0.60
CA VAL A 82 10.76 -2.85 -0.91
C VAL A 82 9.72 -3.82 -1.48
N GLU A 83 8.44 -3.64 -1.20
CA GLU A 83 7.35 -4.50 -1.66
C GLU A 83 7.21 -4.47 -3.19
N PHE A 84 7.43 -3.29 -3.81
CA PHE A 84 7.43 -3.14 -5.26
C PHE A 84 8.72 -3.67 -5.89
N ASP A 85 9.84 -3.51 -5.20
CA ASP A 85 11.10 -4.10 -5.64
C ASP A 85 11.01 -5.62 -5.65
N TRP A 86 10.47 -6.23 -4.58
CA TRP A 86 10.17 -7.66 -4.55
C TRP A 86 9.31 -8.09 -5.76
N SER A 87 8.28 -7.30 -6.08
CA SER A 87 7.40 -7.58 -7.21
C SER A 87 8.15 -7.50 -8.55
N GLY A 88 9.04 -6.51 -8.71
CA GLY A 88 9.92 -6.39 -9.87
C GLY A 88 10.86 -7.58 -10.04
N VAL A 89 11.51 -8.00 -8.94
CA VAL A 89 12.39 -9.19 -8.92
C VAL A 89 11.62 -10.47 -9.30
N GLN A 90 10.41 -10.66 -8.77
CA GLN A 90 9.60 -11.83 -9.15
C GLN A 90 9.19 -11.79 -10.64
N ALA A 91 8.94 -10.61 -11.18
CA ALA A 91 8.66 -10.46 -12.61
C ALA A 91 9.87 -10.81 -13.47
N LEU A 92 11.07 -10.34 -13.11
CA LEU A 92 12.33 -10.69 -13.79
C LEU A 92 12.56 -12.21 -13.80
N LYS A 93 12.47 -12.86 -12.64
CA LYS A 93 12.61 -14.32 -12.51
C LYS A 93 11.62 -15.10 -13.38
N THR A 94 10.38 -14.63 -13.48
CA THR A 94 9.37 -15.28 -14.32
C THR A 94 9.66 -15.08 -15.81
N LEU A 95 10.11 -13.90 -16.23
CA LEU A 95 10.53 -13.61 -17.61
C LEU A 95 11.73 -14.45 -18.02
N GLU A 96 12.74 -14.56 -17.16
CA GLU A 96 13.91 -15.41 -17.35
C GLU A 96 13.51 -16.88 -17.52
N ALA A 97 12.65 -17.41 -16.63
CA ALA A 97 12.11 -18.77 -16.74
C ALA A 97 11.32 -19.00 -18.04
N LYS A 98 10.82 -17.93 -18.67
CA LYS A 98 10.17 -17.92 -19.99
C LYS A 98 11.15 -17.64 -21.14
N ARG A 99 12.46 -17.63 -20.88
CA ARG A 99 13.56 -17.45 -21.85
C ARG A 99 13.57 -16.07 -22.53
N TYR A 100 13.09 -15.03 -21.85
CA TYR A 100 13.36 -13.67 -22.27
C TYR A 100 14.71 -13.21 -21.72
N GLN A 101 15.45 -12.42 -22.50
CA GLN A 101 16.48 -11.57 -21.93
C GLN A 101 15.82 -10.49 -21.08
N THR A 102 16.22 -10.40 -19.84
CA THR A 102 15.59 -9.51 -18.85
C THR A 102 16.31 -8.18 -18.80
N ILE A 103 15.52 -7.11 -18.83
CA ILE A 103 16.03 -5.75 -18.71
C ILE A 103 15.32 -5.07 -17.55
N MET A 104 16.08 -4.64 -16.54
CA MET A 104 15.56 -3.82 -15.45
C MET A 104 15.87 -2.35 -15.72
N VAL A 105 14.90 -1.46 -15.51
CA VAL A 105 15.12 -0.01 -15.46
C VAL A 105 14.75 0.47 -14.07
N ASN A 106 15.73 0.90 -13.30
CA ASN A 106 15.53 1.40 -11.94
C ASN A 106 16.69 2.33 -11.53
N TYR A 107 16.42 3.31 -10.69
CA TYR A 107 17.42 4.29 -10.22
C TYR A 107 17.60 4.28 -8.69
N ASN A 108 17.24 3.17 -8.05
CA ASN A 108 17.59 2.89 -6.67
C ASN A 108 18.84 1.97 -6.66
N PRO A 109 20.02 2.46 -6.23
CA PRO A 109 21.23 1.64 -6.24
C PRO A 109 21.32 0.62 -5.10
N GLU A 110 20.42 0.71 -4.10
CA GLU A 110 20.48 -0.11 -2.89
C GLU A 110 19.21 -0.98 -2.76
N THR A 111 18.91 -1.75 -3.80
CA THR A 111 17.75 -2.65 -3.78
C THR A 111 18.03 -3.91 -4.60
N VAL A 112 17.31 -5.00 -4.29
CA VAL A 112 17.57 -6.32 -4.88
C VAL A 112 17.41 -6.35 -6.40
N SER A 113 16.43 -5.59 -6.96
CA SER A 113 16.24 -5.55 -8.41
C SER A 113 17.42 -4.93 -9.18
N THR A 114 18.29 -4.22 -8.49
CA THR A 114 19.49 -3.60 -9.06
C THR A 114 20.79 -4.33 -8.70
N ASP A 115 20.69 -5.52 -8.10
CA ASP A 115 21.83 -6.40 -7.95
C ASP A 115 22.26 -6.98 -9.30
N TYR A 116 23.57 -7.18 -9.46
CA TYR A 116 24.21 -7.59 -10.72
C TYR A 116 23.72 -8.91 -11.31
N ASP A 117 23.13 -9.77 -10.48
CA ASP A 117 22.66 -11.11 -10.83
C ASP A 117 21.13 -11.22 -11.00
N MET A 118 20.40 -10.09 -10.92
CA MET A 118 18.93 -10.08 -10.98
C MET A 118 18.36 -9.92 -12.38
N SER A 119 19.12 -9.39 -13.32
CA SER A 119 18.71 -9.22 -14.71
C SER A 119 19.89 -9.31 -15.67
N ASP A 120 19.65 -9.62 -16.94
CA ASP A 120 20.69 -9.61 -17.97
C ASP A 120 21.23 -8.20 -18.25
N ARG A 121 20.38 -7.17 -18.07
CA ARG A 121 20.74 -5.76 -18.20
C ARG A 121 20.03 -4.92 -17.16
N LEU A 122 20.77 -4.00 -16.56
CA LEU A 122 20.25 -3.01 -15.62
C LEU A 122 20.58 -1.61 -16.11
N TYR A 123 19.54 -0.82 -16.39
CA TYR A 123 19.66 0.59 -16.63
C TYR A 123 19.46 1.38 -15.35
N PHE A 124 20.53 2.01 -14.85
CA PHE A 124 20.47 3.00 -13.79
C PHE A 124 19.97 4.32 -14.35
N GLU A 125 18.66 4.40 -14.55
CA GLU A 125 18.03 5.59 -15.15
C GLU A 125 16.70 5.91 -14.46
N GLU A 126 16.38 7.20 -14.42
CA GLU A 126 15.09 7.64 -13.92
C GLU A 126 13.93 7.10 -14.76
N LEU A 127 12.79 6.92 -14.13
CA LEU A 127 11.57 6.43 -14.77
C LEU A 127 10.76 7.59 -15.38
N SER A 128 11.45 8.49 -16.14
CA SER A 128 10.79 9.52 -16.95
C SER A 128 10.40 8.97 -18.32
N LEU A 129 9.40 9.60 -18.94
CA LEU A 129 8.97 9.20 -20.29
C LEU A 129 10.12 9.26 -21.29
N GLU A 130 10.95 10.31 -21.24
CA GLU A 130 12.11 10.52 -22.12
C GLU A 130 13.07 9.33 -22.03
N ARG A 131 13.53 9.00 -20.81
CA ARG A 131 14.53 7.95 -20.58
C ARG A 131 14.00 6.57 -20.93
N VAL A 132 12.78 6.28 -20.49
CA VAL A 132 12.15 4.98 -20.79
C VAL A 132 11.99 4.81 -22.31
N LEU A 133 11.53 5.83 -23.04
CA LEU A 133 11.42 5.73 -24.50
C LEU A 133 12.77 5.59 -25.20
N ASP A 134 13.83 6.26 -24.74
CA ASP A 134 15.17 6.12 -25.32
C ASP A 134 15.71 4.70 -25.15
N ILE A 135 15.50 4.07 -23.97
CA ILE A 135 15.86 2.67 -23.70
C ILE A 135 15.05 1.72 -24.60
N LEU A 136 13.72 1.89 -24.65
CA LEU A 136 12.84 1.01 -25.41
C LEU A 136 13.08 1.08 -26.93
N GLU A 137 13.40 2.27 -27.45
CA GLU A 137 13.75 2.46 -28.86
C GLU A 137 15.07 1.75 -29.21
N PHE A 138 16.04 1.75 -28.30
CA PHE A 138 17.31 1.05 -28.49
C PHE A 138 17.14 -0.47 -28.37
N GLU A 139 16.56 -0.96 -27.26
CA GLU A 139 16.47 -2.38 -26.93
C GLU A 139 15.42 -3.13 -27.76
N ARG A 140 14.38 -2.47 -28.24
CA ARG A 140 13.26 -3.03 -29.02
C ARG A 140 12.68 -4.30 -28.39
N PRO A 141 12.28 -4.25 -27.11
CA PRO A 141 11.81 -5.43 -26.40
C PRO A 141 10.49 -5.95 -26.98
N LYS A 142 10.16 -7.20 -26.68
CA LYS A 142 8.83 -7.80 -27.00
C LYS A 142 7.68 -7.12 -26.25
N GLY A 143 7.98 -6.50 -25.11
CA GLY A 143 7.05 -5.71 -24.33
C GLY A 143 7.65 -5.26 -23.00
N THR A 144 6.87 -4.45 -22.28
CA THR A 144 7.27 -3.79 -21.04
C THR A 144 6.28 -4.11 -19.92
N VAL A 145 6.77 -4.60 -18.78
CA VAL A 145 6.01 -4.78 -17.55
C VAL A 145 6.09 -3.49 -16.74
N ILE A 146 4.94 -2.87 -16.47
CA ILE A 146 4.83 -1.62 -15.70
C ILE A 146 4.10 -1.82 -14.37
N SER A 147 3.31 -2.88 -14.26
CA SER A 147 2.38 -3.09 -13.15
C SER A 147 3.00 -3.65 -11.87
N THR A 148 4.31 -3.89 -11.85
CA THR A 148 5.04 -4.42 -10.68
C THR A 148 5.81 -3.35 -9.91
N GLY A 149 6.15 -2.21 -10.54
CA GLY A 149 6.94 -1.13 -9.95
C GLY A 149 6.13 -0.07 -9.17
N GLY A 150 4.88 -0.33 -8.86
CA GLY A 150 4.03 0.61 -8.13
C GLY A 150 3.47 1.74 -9.01
N GLN A 151 3.23 2.90 -8.43
CA GLN A 151 2.53 4.00 -9.11
C GLN A 151 3.39 4.69 -10.17
N ILE A 152 4.71 4.81 -9.95
CA ILE A 152 5.60 5.56 -10.86
C ILE A 152 5.55 4.99 -12.29
N PRO A 153 5.85 3.70 -12.54
CA PRO A 153 5.74 3.15 -13.89
C PRO A 153 4.29 3.06 -14.38
N ASN A 154 3.31 2.89 -13.47
CA ASN A 154 1.90 2.81 -13.84
C ASN A 154 1.40 4.13 -14.44
N ASN A 155 1.88 5.27 -13.95
CA ASN A 155 1.58 6.60 -14.51
C ASN A 155 2.10 6.77 -15.96
N LEU A 156 3.10 6.01 -16.38
CA LEU A 156 3.60 6.04 -17.74
C LEU A 156 2.75 5.27 -18.75
N ALA A 157 1.82 4.40 -18.28
CA ALA A 157 1.07 3.47 -19.11
C ALA A 157 0.49 4.10 -20.37
N LEU A 158 -0.35 5.13 -20.21
CA LEU A 158 -1.02 5.80 -21.33
C LEU A 158 -0.03 6.54 -22.25
N HIS A 159 1.02 7.12 -21.69
CA HIS A 159 2.07 7.80 -22.46
C HIS A 159 2.89 6.83 -23.30
N LEU A 160 3.24 5.68 -22.76
CA LEU A 160 3.93 4.59 -23.48
C LEU A 160 3.05 4.05 -24.62
N HIS A 161 1.77 3.83 -24.36
CA HIS A 161 0.82 3.40 -25.38
C HIS A 161 0.70 4.39 -26.54
N LYS A 162 0.60 5.68 -26.26
CA LYS A 162 0.57 6.74 -27.29
C LYS A 162 1.85 6.81 -28.13
N ASN A 163 2.94 6.27 -27.64
CA ASN A 163 4.21 6.14 -28.36
C ASN A 163 4.42 4.72 -28.96
N ASN A 164 3.35 3.93 -29.13
CA ASN A 164 3.35 2.59 -29.72
C ASN A 164 4.22 1.56 -28.95
N VAL A 165 4.45 1.76 -27.67
CA VAL A 165 5.12 0.77 -26.84
C VAL A 165 4.14 -0.35 -26.48
N HIS A 166 4.57 -1.60 -26.66
CA HIS A 166 3.81 -2.75 -26.22
C HIS A 166 3.94 -2.94 -24.70
N VAL A 167 2.87 -2.67 -23.97
CA VAL A 167 2.77 -2.90 -22.52
C VAL A 167 2.18 -4.29 -22.30
N PHE A 168 2.87 -5.11 -21.51
CA PHE A 168 2.34 -6.40 -21.09
C PHE A 168 1.26 -6.23 -20.01
N GLY A 169 0.16 -6.96 -20.16
CA GLY A 169 -0.90 -6.98 -19.17
C GLY A 169 -2.15 -6.23 -19.59
N THR A 170 -2.75 -5.51 -18.65
CA THR A 170 -3.97 -4.74 -18.88
C THR A 170 -3.72 -3.60 -19.86
N HIS A 171 -4.66 -3.39 -20.80
CA HIS A 171 -4.54 -2.34 -21.79
C HIS A 171 -4.42 -0.95 -21.12
N PRO A 172 -3.47 -0.11 -21.52
CA PRO A 172 -3.21 1.17 -20.86
C PRO A 172 -4.40 2.12 -20.73
N GLU A 173 -5.34 2.12 -21.68
CA GLU A 173 -6.58 2.89 -21.56
C GLU A 173 -7.48 2.39 -20.42
N ASN A 174 -7.47 1.08 -20.14
CA ASN A 174 -8.22 0.53 -19.01
C ASN A 174 -7.50 0.80 -17.68
N ILE A 175 -6.17 0.90 -17.69
CA ILE A 175 -5.41 1.39 -16.54
C ILE A 175 -5.82 2.83 -16.22
N ASP A 176 -5.82 3.71 -17.22
CA ASP A 176 -6.26 5.09 -17.06
C ASP A 176 -7.72 5.20 -16.59
N ARG A 177 -8.64 4.37 -17.13
CA ARG A 177 -10.04 4.32 -16.68
C ARG A 177 -10.19 3.93 -15.22
N ALA A 178 -9.31 3.10 -14.68
CA ALA A 178 -9.33 2.72 -13.26
C ALA A 178 -8.69 3.79 -12.36
N GLU A 179 -7.61 4.42 -12.80
CA GLU A 179 -6.86 5.45 -12.07
C GLU A 179 -7.58 6.82 -12.09
N ASN A 180 -8.25 7.14 -13.18
CA ASN A 180 -9.04 8.36 -13.31
C ASN A 180 -10.33 8.24 -12.51
N ARG A 181 -10.41 8.99 -11.40
CA ARG A 181 -11.53 8.90 -10.46
C ARG A 181 -12.90 9.10 -11.11
N HIS A 182 -13.01 10.05 -12.02
CA HIS A 182 -14.27 10.33 -12.74
C HIS A 182 -14.67 9.16 -13.65
N ALA A 183 -13.73 8.65 -14.43
CA ALA A 183 -13.98 7.52 -15.33
C ALA A 183 -14.31 6.24 -14.55
N PHE A 184 -13.61 5.99 -13.44
CA PHE A 184 -13.86 4.86 -12.58
C PHE A 184 -15.22 4.94 -11.89
N SER A 185 -15.60 6.11 -11.35
CA SER A 185 -16.91 6.29 -10.74
C SER A 185 -18.05 6.08 -11.73
N LYS A 186 -17.93 6.57 -12.98
CA LYS A 186 -18.91 6.26 -14.04
C LYS A 186 -18.98 4.77 -14.37
N LEU A 187 -17.85 4.06 -14.31
CA LEU A 187 -17.82 2.63 -14.50
C LEU A 187 -18.58 1.90 -13.39
N LEU A 188 -18.38 2.29 -12.13
CA LEU A 188 -19.12 1.72 -11.00
C LEU A 188 -20.63 1.99 -11.11
N ASP A 189 -21.02 3.21 -11.48
CA ASP A 189 -22.44 3.55 -11.72
C ASP A 189 -23.05 2.66 -12.83
N LYS A 190 -22.33 2.47 -13.94
CA LYS A 190 -22.74 1.57 -15.04
C LYS A 190 -22.93 0.13 -14.57
N LEU A 191 -22.09 -0.34 -13.66
CA LEU A 191 -22.17 -1.69 -13.10
C LEU A 191 -23.19 -1.83 -11.97
N GLY A 192 -23.79 -0.73 -11.51
CA GLY A 192 -24.68 -0.72 -10.34
C GLY A 192 -23.94 -1.02 -9.03
N VAL A 193 -22.65 -0.71 -8.96
CA VAL A 193 -21.79 -0.95 -7.81
C VAL A 193 -21.76 0.29 -6.92
N ASP A 194 -22.09 0.11 -5.64
CA ASP A 194 -22.09 1.19 -4.65
C ASP A 194 -20.69 1.78 -4.43
N GLN A 195 -20.64 3.11 -4.30
CA GLN A 195 -19.45 3.88 -3.97
C GLN A 195 -19.82 5.05 -3.04
N PRO A 196 -18.87 5.61 -2.25
CA PRO A 196 -19.14 6.84 -1.50
C PRO A 196 -19.53 7.97 -2.43
N ALA A 197 -20.57 8.73 -2.06
CA ALA A 197 -21.00 9.90 -2.84
C ALA A 197 -19.82 10.87 -3.03
N TRP A 198 -19.60 11.37 -4.23
CA TRP A 198 -18.42 12.11 -4.61
C TRP A 198 -18.71 13.24 -5.60
N ALA A 199 -17.78 14.19 -5.74
CA ALA A 199 -17.79 15.17 -6.81
C ALA A 199 -16.35 15.61 -7.14
N GLU A 200 -16.12 15.88 -8.44
CA GLU A 200 -14.91 16.51 -8.93
C GLU A 200 -15.11 18.03 -9.01
N LEU A 201 -14.17 18.79 -8.50
CA LEU A 201 -14.36 20.21 -8.26
C LEU A 201 -13.10 21.00 -8.69
N ARG A 202 -13.35 22.15 -9.33
CA ARG A 202 -12.30 23.06 -9.81
C ARG A 202 -12.29 24.39 -9.10
N THR A 203 -13.32 24.71 -8.32
CA THR A 203 -13.43 25.98 -7.60
C THR A 203 -13.74 25.77 -6.14
N LEU A 204 -13.20 26.65 -5.28
CA LEU A 204 -13.46 26.62 -3.85
C LEU A 204 -14.96 26.73 -3.54
N SER A 205 -15.67 27.61 -4.24
CA SER A 205 -17.12 27.80 -4.03
C SER A 205 -17.93 26.53 -4.30
N SER A 206 -17.63 25.84 -5.41
CA SER A 206 -18.29 24.57 -5.73
C SER A 206 -17.95 23.47 -4.71
N ALA A 207 -16.71 23.46 -4.20
CA ALA A 207 -16.26 22.53 -3.19
C ALA A 207 -17.04 22.69 -1.87
N LEU A 208 -17.19 23.90 -1.39
CA LEU A 208 -17.92 24.20 -0.16
C LEU A 208 -19.40 23.81 -0.27
N LYS A 209 -20.09 24.19 -1.35
CA LYS A 209 -21.48 23.81 -1.60
C LYS A 209 -21.67 22.30 -1.66
N THR A 210 -20.75 21.60 -2.31
CA THR A 210 -20.81 20.13 -2.41
C THR A 210 -20.59 19.47 -1.06
N ALA A 211 -19.62 19.92 -0.28
CA ALA A 211 -19.37 19.38 1.06
C ALA A 211 -20.57 19.59 2.00
N GLU A 212 -21.24 20.74 1.92
CA GLU A 212 -22.49 21.00 2.66
C GLU A 212 -23.61 20.02 2.24
N LYS A 213 -23.74 19.75 0.94
CA LYS A 213 -24.73 18.78 0.42
C LYS A 213 -24.42 17.35 0.85
N LEU A 214 -23.15 16.93 0.81
CA LEU A 214 -22.71 15.60 1.23
C LEU A 214 -22.78 15.41 2.75
N GLY A 215 -22.70 16.51 3.50
CA GLY A 215 -22.54 16.53 4.95
C GLY A 215 -21.13 16.15 5.38
N TYR A 216 -20.60 16.83 6.39
CA TYR A 216 -19.31 16.49 6.98
C TYR A 216 -19.37 15.18 7.79
N PRO A 217 -18.24 14.45 7.96
CA PRO A 217 -16.94 14.71 7.36
C PRO A 217 -16.88 14.34 5.88
N VAL A 218 -15.95 15.00 5.15
CA VAL A 218 -15.65 14.70 3.75
C VAL A 218 -14.16 14.45 3.55
N LEU A 219 -13.82 13.55 2.62
CA LEU A 219 -12.46 13.26 2.22
C LEU A 219 -12.07 14.15 1.05
N VAL A 220 -10.98 14.90 1.19
CA VAL A 220 -10.33 15.70 0.14
C VAL A 220 -9.22 14.87 -0.48
N ARG A 221 -9.24 14.72 -1.81
CA ARG A 221 -8.35 13.84 -2.57
C ARG A 221 -7.76 14.58 -3.76
N PRO A 222 -6.44 14.87 -3.80
CA PRO A 222 -5.78 15.21 -5.07
C PRO A 222 -5.84 14.03 -6.03
N SER A 223 -5.84 14.31 -7.33
CA SER A 223 -5.74 13.27 -8.36
C SER A 223 -4.27 12.92 -8.64
N TYR A 224 -4.00 11.65 -8.99
CA TYR A 224 -2.68 11.14 -9.39
C TYR A 224 -1.55 11.34 -8.36
N VAL A 225 -1.87 11.29 -7.07
CA VAL A 225 -0.88 11.39 -5.98
C VAL A 225 -0.47 10.02 -5.46
N LEU A 226 0.79 9.93 -4.99
CA LEU A 226 1.36 8.72 -4.41
C LEU A 226 0.88 8.57 -2.94
N SER A 227 0.40 7.38 -2.57
CA SER A 227 0.15 6.97 -1.19
C SER A 227 -0.70 7.94 -0.37
N GLY A 228 -1.73 8.49 -0.99
CA GLY A 228 -2.62 9.43 -0.33
C GLY A 228 -1.99 10.77 0.03
N SER A 229 -0.88 11.15 -0.61
CA SER A 229 -0.23 12.44 -0.36
C SER A 229 -1.23 13.59 -0.44
N ALA A 230 -1.22 14.45 0.58
CA ALA A 230 -2.16 15.55 0.77
C ALA A 230 -3.66 15.15 0.85
N MET A 231 -3.98 13.86 0.94
CA MET A 231 -5.33 13.45 1.32
C MET A 231 -5.63 13.89 2.75
N SER A 232 -6.84 14.35 2.99
CA SER A 232 -7.24 14.84 4.31
C SER A 232 -8.75 14.69 4.53
N VAL A 233 -9.14 14.40 5.77
CA VAL A 233 -10.55 14.35 6.15
C VAL A 233 -10.93 15.70 6.77
N ALA A 234 -11.83 16.43 6.11
CA ALA A 234 -12.36 17.69 6.59
C ALA A 234 -13.62 17.44 7.42
N THR A 235 -13.62 17.88 8.66
CA THR A 235 -14.75 17.74 9.60
C THR A 235 -15.69 18.95 9.62
N ASP A 236 -15.24 20.04 9.03
CA ASP A 236 -15.93 21.33 8.98
C ASP A 236 -15.43 22.16 7.80
N ARG A 237 -16.06 23.34 7.62
CA ARG A 237 -15.76 24.26 6.52
C ARG A 237 -14.33 24.79 6.55
N ASP A 238 -13.81 25.12 7.73
CA ASP A 238 -12.48 25.75 7.87
C ASP A 238 -11.36 24.74 7.55
N SER A 239 -11.50 23.51 8.05
CA SER A 239 -10.59 22.43 7.72
C SER A 239 -10.63 22.09 6.21
N LEU A 240 -11.82 22.14 5.58
CA LEU A 240 -11.95 21.93 4.15
C LEU A 240 -11.19 22.96 3.34
N VAL A 241 -11.31 24.25 3.65
CA VAL A 241 -10.58 25.33 2.97
C VAL A 241 -9.06 25.11 3.06
N LYS A 242 -8.57 24.79 4.26
CA LYS A 242 -7.14 24.51 4.50
C LYS A 242 -6.64 23.33 3.66
N TYR A 243 -7.39 22.24 3.63
CA TYR A 243 -6.98 21.03 2.92
C TYR A 243 -7.10 21.14 1.40
N LEU A 244 -8.08 21.88 0.90
CA LEU A 244 -8.19 22.20 -0.52
C LEU A 244 -6.96 22.97 -1.04
N LYS A 245 -6.49 23.95 -0.29
CA LYS A 245 -5.27 24.69 -0.63
C LYS A 245 -4.08 23.72 -0.72
N ARG A 246 -3.86 22.91 0.30
CA ARG A 246 -2.77 21.90 0.30
C ARG A 246 -2.89 20.92 -0.89
N ALA A 247 -4.09 20.45 -1.20
CA ALA A 247 -4.32 19.54 -2.32
C ALA A 247 -4.01 20.18 -3.68
N THR A 248 -4.36 21.45 -3.85
CA THR A 248 -4.06 22.22 -5.08
C THR A 248 -2.57 22.50 -5.21
N ASP A 249 -1.86 22.77 -4.10
CA ASP A 249 -0.41 23.00 -4.11
C ASP A 249 0.36 21.73 -4.54
N VAL A 250 -0.14 20.53 -4.20
CA VAL A 250 0.49 19.25 -4.55
C VAL A 250 0.15 18.81 -5.98
N SER A 251 -1.06 19.11 -6.47
CA SER A 251 -1.53 18.70 -7.81
C SER A 251 -2.24 19.87 -8.52
N PRO A 252 -1.49 20.90 -8.96
CA PRO A 252 -2.09 22.12 -9.50
C PRO A 252 -2.78 21.94 -10.86
N GLU A 253 -2.37 20.94 -11.64
CA GLU A 253 -2.90 20.70 -12.99
C GLU A 253 -4.16 19.83 -13.01
N HIS A 254 -4.49 19.18 -11.89
CA HIS A 254 -5.59 18.24 -11.80
C HIS A 254 -6.68 18.71 -10.85
N PRO A 255 -7.96 18.38 -11.13
CA PRO A 255 -9.06 18.71 -10.23
C PRO A 255 -8.94 17.96 -8.91
N VAL A 256 -9.47 18.56 -7.85
CA VAL A 256 -9.59 17.92 -6.54
C VAL A 256 -10.92 17.18 -6.46
N VAL A 257 -10.90 15.96 -5.97
CA VAL A 257 -12.09 15.17 -5.70
C VAL A 257 -12.47 15.29 -4.21
N ILE A 258 -13.75 15.54 -3.95
CA ILE A 258 -14.33 15.45 -2.60
C ILE A 258 -15.29 14.26 -2.59
N SER A 259 -15.19 13.43 -1.56
CA SER A 259 -16.14 12.34 -1.33
C SER A 259 -16.63 12.31 0.11
N LYS A 260 -17.84 11.75 0.32
CA LYS A 260 -18.33 11.47 1.67
C LYS A 260 -17.37 10.55 2.39
N PHE A 261 -16.93 10.93 3.58
CA PHE A 261 -16.14 10.05 4.44
C PHE A 261 -17.08 9.20 5.30
N ILE A 262 -16.92 7.89 5.25
CA ILE A 262 -17.77 6.93 5.96
C ILE A 262 -17.10 6.54 7.27
N GLU A 263 -17.49 7.17 8.36
CA GLU A 263 -16.94 6.90 9.68
C GLU A 263 -17.34 5.52 10.21
N ASN A 264 -16.45 4.91 10.98
CA ASN A 264 -16.66 3.60 11.62
C ASN A 264 -16.97 2.46 10.63
N ALA A 265 -16.60 2.59 9.35
CA ALA A 265 -16.68 1.52 8.36
C ALA A 265 -15.49 0.57 8.50
N ARG A 266 -15.70 -0.71 8.22
CA ARG A 266 -14.61 -1.70 8.06
C ARG A 266 -13.99 -1.54 6.69
N GLU A 267 -12.70 -1.78 6.59
CA GLU A 267 -11.99 -1.79 5.32
C GLU A 267 -11.56 -3.20 4.96
N ILE A 268 -11.77 -3.57 3.70
CA ILE A 268 -11.50 -4.90 3.15
C ILE A 268 -10.77 -4.66 1.83
N GLU A 269 -9.74 -5.46 1.57
CA GLU A 269 -9.03 -5.42 0.30
C GLU A 269 -9.09 -6.77 -0.40
N ILE A 270 -9.10 -6.73 -1.73
CA ILE A 270 -8.89 -7.89 -2.57
C ILE A 270 -7.66 -7.64 -3.43
N ASP A 271 -6.59 -8.37 -3.13
CA ASP A 271 -5.43 -8.49 -3.99
C ASP A 271 -5.61 -9.70 -4.89
N GLY A 272 -5.35 -9.56 -6.18
CA GLY A 272 -5.56 -10.67 -7.08
C GLY A 272 -4.88 -10.53 -8.43
N VAL A 273 -5.08 -11.55 -9.24
CA VAL A 273 -4.60 -11.62 -10.63
C VAL A 273 -5.77 -11.89 -11.56
N GLY A 274 -5.87 -11.06 -12.58
CA GLY A 274 -6.79 -11.26 -13.71
C GLY A 274 -6.08 -11.82 -14.95
N ALA A 275 -6.83 -12.52 -15.78
CA ALA A 275 -6.39 -12.93 -17.11
C ALA A 275 -7.53 -12.73 -18.11
N LYS A 276 -7.37 -11.79 -19.04
CA LYS A 276 -8.39 -11.46 -20.07
C LYS A 276 -9.79 -11.21 -19.48
N GLY A 277 -9.84 -10.51 -18.35
CA GLY A 277 -11.10 -10.19 -17.67
C GLY A 277 -11.69 -11.34 -16.82
N LYS A 278 -10.94 -12.39 -16.55
CA LYS A 278 -11.31 -13.48 -15.64
C LYS A 278 -10.45 -13.44 -14.39
N LEU A 279 -11.05 -13.69 -13.23
CA LEU A 279 -10.33 -13.81 -11.96
C LEU A 279 -9.58 -15.14 -11.91
N VAL A 280 -8.26 -15.10 -11.69
CA VAL A 280 -7.38 -16.28 -11.64
C VAL A 280 -7.11 -16.70 -10.21
N VAL A 281 -6.55 -15.81 -9.42
CA VAL A 281 -6.24 -15.99 -7.99
C VAL A 281 -6.54 -14.71 -7.25
N TYR A 282 -6.94 -14.83 -5.99
CA TYR A 282 -7.19 -13.67 -5.13
C TYR A 282 -7.01 -14.02 -3.66
N ALA A 283 -6.74 -13.01 -2.86
CA ALA A 283 -6.80 -13.06 -1.41
C ALA A 283 -7.67 -11.91 -0.90
N ILE A 284 -8.49 -12.19 0.10
CA ILE A 284 -9.31 -11.17 0.78
C ILE A 284 -8.69 -10.90 2.13
N THR A 285 -8.31 -9.67 2.37
CA THR A 285 -7.74 -9.19 3.63
C THR A 285 -8.69 -8.23 4.32
N GLU A 286 -8.59 -8.14 5.64
CA GLU A 286 -9.36 -7.22 6.48
C GLU A 286 -8.39 -6.34 7.28
N HIS A 287 -8.69 -5.03 7.37
CA HIS A 287 -7.99 -4.14 8.29
C HIS A 287 -8.56 -4.28 9.71
N ILE A 288 -7.67 -4.29 10.70
CA ILE A 288 -8.09 -4.27 12.11
C ILE A 288 -8.63 -2.89 12.45
N GLU A 289 -7.99 -1.84 11.98
CA GLU A 289 -8.46 -0.47 12.09
C GLU A 289 -9.66 -0.23 11.16
N ASN A 290 -10.52 0.68 11.57
CA ASN A 290 -11.61 1.14 10.69
C ASN A 290 -11.08 2.07 9.59
N ALA A 291 -11.88 2.27 8.55
CA ALA A 291 -11.61 3.20 7.44
C ALA A 291 -11.20 4.58 7.95
N GLY A 292 -10.18 5.15 7.34
CA GLY A 292 -9.52 6.38 7.76
C GLY A 292 -8.06 6.20 8.15
N THR A 293 -7.60 4.95 8.25
CA THR A 293 -6.18 4.58 8.29
C THR A 293 -5.76 4.14 6.88
N HIS A 294 -4.67 4.70 6.35
CA HIS A 294 -4.15 4.28 5.05
C HIS A 294 -3.82 2.77 5.05
N SER A 295 -4.11 2.06 3.97
CA SER A 295 -3.90 0.60 3.90
C SER A 295 -2.46 0.15 4.21
N GLY A 296 -1.46 0.97 3.84
CA GLY A 296 -0.07 0.74 4.21
C GLY A 296 0.22 0.84 5.70
N ASP A 297 -0.58 1.63 6.44
CA ASP A 297 -0.45 1.87 7.89
C ASP A 297 -1.36 0.96 8.72
N ALA A 298 -2.29 0.25 8.08
CA ALA A 298 -3.21 -0.63 8.75
C ALA A 298 -2.57 -1.96 9.16
N THR A 299 -3.03 -2.49 10.28
CA THR A 299 -2.79 -3.88 10.67
C THR A 299 -3.74 -4.76 9.87
N VAL A 300 -3.19 -5.63 9.02
CA VAL A 300 -3.96 -6.41 8.05
C VAL A 300 -3.96 -7.87 8.43
N VAL A 301 -5.13 -8.51 8.37
CA VAL A 301 -5.29 -9.94 8.70
C VAL A 301 -5.78 -10.73 7.49
N LEU A 302 -5.24 -11.94 7.33
CA LEU A 302 -5.63 -12.92 6.31
C LEU A 302 -5.71 -14.32 6.96
N PRO A 303 -6.83 -15.04 6.86
CA PRO A 303 -8.12 -14.63 6.28
C PRO A 303 -8.86 -13.60 7.15
N PRO A 304 -9.89 -12.91 6.61
CA PRO A 304 -10.73 -12.00 7.38
C PRO A 304 -11.33 -12.67 8.61
N GLN A 305 -11.31 -11.98 9.77
CA GLN A 305 -11.74 -12.52 11.05
C GLN A 305 -13.12 -11.99 11.50
N ARG A 306 -13.47 -10.77 11.10
CA ARG A 306 -14.69 -10.08 11.54
C ARG A 306 -15.65 -9.79 10.40
N THR A 307 -15.25 -10.09 9.17
CA THR A 307 -16.06 -9.86 7.97
C THR A 307 -17.00 -11.03 7.73
N TYR A 308 -18.28 -10.75 7.60
CA TYR A 308 -19.30 -11.79 7.33
C TYR A 308 -19.09 -12.44 5.96
N LEU A 309 -19.40 -13.72 5.87
CA LEU A 309 -19.29 -14.51 4.63
C LEU A 309 -20.04 -13.87 3.45
N GLU A 310 -21.23 -13.31 3.69
CA GLU A 310 -22.00 -12.62 2.67
C GLU A 310 -21.26 -11.38 2.13
N THR A 311 -20.60 -10.62 3.00
CA THR A 311 -19.80 -9.46 2.59
C THR A 311 -18.62 -9.90 1.70
N THR A 312 -17.94 -10.99 2.05
CA THR A 312 -16.84 -11.54 1.24
C THR A 312 -17.32 -12.07 -0.12
N ARG A 313 -18.49 -12.70 -0.17
CA ARG A 313 -19.12 -13.14 -1.43
C ARG A 313 -19.43 -11.95 -2.34
N ARG A 314 -20.11 -10.93 -1.81
CA ARG A 314 -20.43 -9.70 -2.56
C ARG A 314 -19.18 -8.97 -3.05
N ALA A 315 -18.14 -8.85 -2.21
CA ALA A 315 -16.87 -8.25 -2.61
C ALA A 315 -16.24 -9.02 -3.79
N LYS A 316 -16.28 -10.35 -3.75
CA LYS A 316 -15.79 -11.20 -4.84
C LYS A 316 -16.61 -11.04 -6.14
N ASP A 317 -17.93 -10.94 -6.05
CA ASP A 317 -18.79 -10.78 -7.22
C ASP A 317 -18.59 -9.40 -7.86
N ILE A 318 -18.54 -8.33 -7.08
CA ILE A 318 -18.19 -6.99 -7.57
C ILE A 318 -16.80 -7.00 -8.24
N THR A 319 -15.83 -7.66 -7.61
CA THR A 319 -14.47 -7.80 -8.17
C THR A 319 -14.52 -8.46 -9.56
N ARG A 320 -15.30 -9.54 -9.73
CA ARG A 320 -15.45 -10.21 -11.03
C ARG A 320 -16.05 -9.31 -12.10
N GLU A 321 -17.00 -8.47 -11.75
CA GLU A 321 -17.62 -7.52 -12.67
C GLU A 321 -16.64 -6.44 -13.11
N ILE A 322 -15.90 -5.85 -12.17
CA ILE A 322 -14.86 -4.84 -12.47
C ILE A 322 -13.76 -5.44 -13.36
N ILE A 323 -13.26 -6.63 -13.01
CA ILE A 323 -12.22 -7.33 -13.79
C ILE A 323 -12.67 -7.56 -15.22
N ARG A 324 -13.92 -8.00 -15.43
CA ARG A 324 -14.51 -8.27 -16.74
C ARG A 324 -14.65 -7.00 -17.56
N GLU A 325 -15.20 -5.93 -16.98
CA GLU A 325 -15.41 -4.65 -17.66
C GLU A 325 -14.10 -3.98 -18.07
N LEU A 326 -13.08 -4.00 -17.18
CA LEU A 326 -11.75 -3.46 -17.47
C LEU A 326 -10.83 -4.43 -18.21
N LYS A 327 -11.29 -5.66 -18.50
CA LYS A 327 -10.51 -6.74 -19.15
C LYS A 327 -9.14 -6.93 -18.51
N ILE A 328 -9.09 -6.93 -17.17
CA ILE A 328 -7.84 -6.95 -16.42
C ILE A 328 -7.02 -8.19 -16.77
N THR A 329 -5.74 -7.97 -17.05
CA THR A 329 -4.73 -9.01 -17.25
C THR A 329 -3.48 -8.61 -16.46
N GLY A 330 -3.15 -9.37 -15.41
CA GLY A 330 -2.07 -9.04 -14.49
C GLY A 330 -2.57 -8.73 -13.08
N PRO A 331 -1.74 -8.13 -12.22
CA PRO A 331 -2.06 -7.87 -10.84
C PRO A 331 -3.06 -6.72 -10.69
N PHE A 332 -3.90 -6.81 -9.67
CA PHE A 332 -4.83 -5.75 -9.29
C PHE A 332 -5.06 -5.75 -7.78
N ASN A 333 -5.49 -4.60 -7.26
CA ASN A 333 -5.98 -4.42 -5.89
C ASN A 333 -7.29 -3.63 -5.94
N ILE A 334 -8.31 -4.10 -5.21
CA ILE A 334 -9.59 -3.39 -5.04
C ILE A 334 -9.83 -3.20 -3.56
N GLN A 335 -10.12 -1.96 -3.16
CA GLN A 335 -10.43 -1.59 -1.77
C GLN A 335 -11.92 -1.32 -1.60
N PHE A 336 -12.47 -1.86 -0.51
CA PHE A 336 -13.87 -1.76 -0.14
C PHE A 336 -14.01 -1.22 1.26
N ILE A 337 -15.12 -0.50 1.50
CA ILE A 337 -15.62 -0.20 2.83
C ILE A 337 -16.96 -0.88 3.05
N ALA A 338 -17.13 -1.46 4.25
CA ALA A 338 -18.34 -2.16 4.65
C ALA A 338 -18.93 -1.52 5.91
N LYS A 339 -20.18 -1.08 5.83
CA LYS A 339 -20.96 -0.52 6.95
C LYS A 339 -22.44 -0.79 6.76
N ASP A 340 -23.13 -1.18 7.84
CA ASP A 340 -24.58 -1.34 7.85
C ASP A 340 -25.11 -2.20 6.69
N ASN A 341 -24.49 -3.34 6.44
CA ASN A 341 -24.74 -4.25 5.30
C ASN A 341 -24.53 -3.65 3.91
N ARG A 342 -23.97 -2.44 3.80
CA ARG A 342 -23.56 -1.86 2.53
C ARG A 342 -22.08 -2.11 2.30
N LEU A 343 -21.76 -2.48 1.06
CA LEU A 343 -20.38 -2.66 0.60
C LEU A 343 -20.13 -1.68 -0.54
N GLN A 344 -19.16 -0.80 -0.37
CA GLN A 344 -18.85 0.26 -1.32
C GLN A 344 -17.40 0.13 -1.79
N VAL A 345 -17.18 0.34 -3.10
CA VAL A 345 -15.83 0.37 -3.66
C VAL A 345 -15.19 1.74 -3.45
N ILE A 346 -13.97 1.76 -2.94
CA ILE A 346 -13.19 2.99 -2.77
C ILE A 346 -12.31 3.24 -3.99
N GLU A 347 -11.53 2.23 -4.40
CA GLU A 347 -10.60 2.34 -5.52
C GLU A 347 -10.25 0.97 -6.12
N CYS A 348 -9.74 1.01 -7.35
CA CYS A 348 -9.20 -0.13 -8.05
C CYS A 348 -7.84 0.25 -8.66
N ASN A 349 -6.79 -0.42 -8.21
CA ASN A 349 -5.43 -0.23 -8.69
C ASN A 349 -5.05 -1.37 -9.63
N LEU A 350 -4.71 -1.07 -10.89
CA LEU A 350 -4.33 -2.09 -11.89
C LEU A 350 -2.82 -2.34 -11.90
N ARG A 351 -2.29 -2.58 -10.73
CA ARG A 351 -0.88 -2.88 -10.44
C ARG A 351 -0.79 -3.69 -9.16
N ALA A 352 0.39 -4.23 -8.88
CA ALA A 352 0.67 -4.81 -7.58
C ALA A 352 0.48 -3.77 -6.48
N SER A 353 -0.12 -4.19 -5.37
CA SER A 353 -0.20 -3.43 -4.13
C SER A 353 0.99 -3.75 -3.23
N ARG A 354 1.15 -3.01 -2.14
CA ARG A 354 2.15 -3.33 -1.11
C ARG A 354 1.88 -4.67 -0.41
N SER A 355 0.65 -5.12 -0.41
CA SER A 355 0.26 -6.39 0.22
C SER A 355 0.61 -7.63 -0.63
N PHE A 356 1.07 -7.48 -1.88
CA PHE A 356 1.37 -8.63 -2.75
C PHE A 356 2.44 -9.58 -2.19
N PRO A 357 3.57 -9.13 -1.59
CA PRO A 357 4.50 -10.03 -0.91
C PRO A 357 3.84 -10.78 0.26
N PHE A 358 3.02 -10.07 1.05
CA PHE A 358 2.28 -10.64 2.18
C PHE A 358 1.32 -11.73 1.71
N VAL A 359 0.39 -11.41 0.79
CA VAL A 359 -0.60 -12.39 0.31
C VAL A 359 0.07 -13.57 -0.39
N SER A 360 1.16 -13.33 -1.14
CA SER A 360 1.91 -14.40 -1.81
C SER A 360 2.56 -15.36 -0.81
N LYS A 361 3.19 -14.84 0.23
CA LYS A 361 3.82 -15.66 1.27
C LYS A 361 2.79 -16.41 2.11
N VAL A 362 1.69 -15.76 2.47
CA VAL A 362 0.62 -16.38 3.28
C VAL A 362 -0.06 -17.50 2.52
N THR A 363 -0.44 -17.28 1.28
CA THR A 363 -1.18 -18.27 0.48
C THR A 363 -0.28 -19.35 -0.12
N GLY A 364 1.03 -19.10 -0.18
CA GLY A 364 1.98 -19.98 -0.85
C GLY A 364 2.01 -19.86 -2.37
N TYR A 365 1.20 -19.00 -2.94
CA TYR A 365 1.18 -18.73 -4.38
C TYR A 365 1.88 -17.43 -4.68
N ASN A 366 2.86 -17.45 -5.57
CA ASN A 366 3.50 -16.23 -6.03
C ASN A 366 2.58 -15.50 -7.01
N PHE A 367 1.81 -14.51 -6.52
CA PHE A 367 0.85 -13.77 -7.31
C PHE A 367 1.51 -13.00 -8.46
N ILE A 368 2.77 -12.59 -8.33
CA ILE A 368 3.50 -11.92 -9.42
C ILE A 368 3.89 -12.91 -10.51
N ASP A 369 4.37 -14.10 -10.15
CA ASP A 369 4.64 -15.15 -11.15
C ASP A 369 3.39 -15.49 -11.95
N ILE A 370 2.26 -15.70 -11.27
CA ILE A 370 0.95 -15.95 -11.92
C ILE A 370 0.55 -14.77 -12.82
N ALA A 371 0.75 -13.53 -12.36
CA ALA A 371 0.41 -12.34 -13.11
C ALA A 371 1.23 -12.21 -14.39
N VAL A 372 2.55 -12.36 -14.31
CA VAL A 372 3.44 -12.26 -15.50
C VAL A 372 3.14 -13.38 -16.49
N ARG A 373 2.90 -14.60 -16.04
CA ARG A 373 2.45 -15.70 -16.93
C ARG A 373 1.12 -15.38 -17.61
N ALA A 374 0.17 -14.80 -16.90
CA ALA A 374 -1.10 -14.37 -17.48
C ALA A 374 -0.92 -13.26 -18.54
N MET A 375 0.01 -12.34 -18.33
CA MET A 375 0.36 -11.28 -19.29
C MET A 375 1.00 -11.84 -20.58
N LEU A 376 1.84 -12.86 -20.46
CA LEU A 376 2.55 -13.48 -21.58
C LEU A 376 1.68 -14.46 -22.38
N ALA A 377 0.61 -14.99 -21.81
CA ALA A 377 -0.26 -16.01 -22.43
C ALA A 377 -0.83 -15.64 -23.83
N PRO A 378 -1.12 -14.37 -24.16
CA PRO A 378 -1.55 -13.98 -25.50
C PRO A 378 -0.49 -14.12 -26.59
N LEU A 379 0.80 -14.08 -26.22
CA LEU A 379 1.94 -14.15 -27.16
C LEU A 379 2.30 -15.59 -27.52
N GLU A 380 1.86 -16.56 -26.74
CA GLU A 380 2.14 -17.96 -26.96
C GLU A 380 1.04 -18.60 -27.82
N LYS A 381 1.23 -18.70 -29.14
CA LYS A 381 0.27 -19.31 -30.06
C LYS A 381 0.08 -20.81 -29.78
N GLY A 382 -1.16 -21.28 -29.67
CA GLY A 382 -1.56 -22.64 -29.98
C GLY A 382 -1.89 -23.61 -28.85
N ARG A 383 -1.91 -23.19 -27.56
CA ARG A 383 -2.44 -24.03 -26.45
C ARG A 383 -3.22 -23.16 -25.47
N ASP A 384 -4.20 -23.75 -24.79
CA ASP A 384 -4.98 -23.03 -23.76
C ASP A 384 -4.12 -22.88 -22.48
N LYS A 385 -3.17 -21.95 -22.55
CA LYS A 385 -1.97 -21.85 -21.68
C LYS A 385 -2.20 -21.00 -20.41
N ALA A 386 -3.40 -20.50 -20.18
CA ALA A 386 -3.76 -20.02 -18.86
C ALA A 386 -3.71 -21.17 -17.81
N ALA A 387 -3.86 -22.41 -18.27
CA ALA A 387 -3.67 -23.61 -17.45
C ALA A 387 -2.19 -23.96 -17.21
N GLU A 388 -1.25 -23.49 -18.05
CA GLU A 388 0.20 -23.68 -17.88
C GLU A 388 0.86 -22.63 -17.01
N ALA A 389 0.12 -21.60 -16.59
CA ALA A 389 0.63 -20.51 -15.74
C ALA A 389 0.94 -20.93 -14.30
N MET A 390 0.98 -22.23 -14.00
CA MET A 390 1.11 -22.77 -12.65
C MET A 390 2.46 -23.40 -12.32
N PRO A 391 2.91 -23.35 -11.04
CA PRO A 391 4.11 -24.02 -10.59
C PRO A 391 4.08 -25.53 -10.87
N THR A 392 5.23 -26.08 -11.25
CA THR A 392 5.42 -27.48 -11.70
C THR A 392 5.10 -28.53 -10.62
N ALA A 393 5.18 -28.18 -9.35
CA ALA A 393 4.93 -29.11 -8.23
C ALA A 393 3.48 -29.59 -8.13
N GLU A 394 2.51 -28.86 -8.66
CA GLU A 394 1.08 -29.22 -8.57
C GLU A 394 0.52 -29.91 -9.82
N ARG A 395 1.28 -29.96 -10.93
CA ARG A 395 0.90 -30.75 -12.12
C ARG A 395 0.80 -32.24 -11.84
N SER A 396 1.53 -32.75 -10.86
CA SER A 396 1.60 -34.18 -10.55
C SER A 396 0.39 -34.71 -9.77
N LEU A 397 -0.42 -33.83 -9.16
CA LEU A 397 -1.57 -34.23 -8.32
C LEU A 397 -2.91 -34.26 -9.08
N THR A 398 -2.97 -33.77 -10.32
CA THR A 398 -4.22 -33.71 -11.08
C THR A 398 -4.12 -34.40 -12.42
N GLY A 399 -4.15 -35.71 -12.42
CA GLY A 399 -4.10 -36.57 -13.63
C GLY A 399 -5.33 -36.47 -14.56
N ARG A 400 -6.10 -35.39 -14.56
CA ARG A 400 -7.21 -35.15 -15.51
C ARG A 400 -7.32 -33.66 -15.82
N GLY A 401 -7.41 -33.33 -17.12
CA GLY A 401 -7.45 -31.98 -17.69
C GLY A 401 -8.68 -31.12 -17.35
N GLU A 402 -9.07 -31.04 -16.09
CA GLU A 402 -10.08 -30.08 -15.64
C GLU A 402 -9.45 -28.71 -15.45
N SER A 403 -10.14 -27.69 -15.98
CA SER A 403 -9.77 -26.29 -15.93
C SER A 403 -9.38 -25.88 -14.50
N ILE A 404 -8.10 -25.62 -14.29
CA ILE A 404 -7.44 -25.20 -13.06
C ILE A 404 -8.10 -23.94 -12.47
N PHE A 405 -8.77 -23.13 -13.30
CA PHE A 405 -9.51 -21.93 -12.89
C PHE A 405 -10.61 -22.16 -11.84
N LYS A 406 -11.13 -23.38 -11.68
CA LYS A 406 -12.10 -23.69 -10.63
C LYS A 406 -11.47 -23.89 -9.26
N ARG A 407 -10.20 -24.24 -9.16
CA ARG A 407 -9.53 -24.66 -7.92
C ARG A 407 -9.00 -23.51 -7.06
N TYR A 408 -8.66 -22.36 -7.67
CA TYR A 408 -8.07 -21.21 -6.95
C TYR A 408 -9.09 -20.20 -6.43
N GLN A 409 -10.36 -20.44 -6.59
CA GLN A 409 -11.40 -19.49 -6.21
C GLN A 409 -11.66 -19.40 -4.70
N THR A 410 -11.12 -20.34 -3.91
CA THR A 410 -11.26 -20.32 -2.45
C THR A 410 -9.98 -20.88 -1.84
N LEU A 411 -9.18 -19.99 -1.25
CA LEU A 411 -8.02 -20.39 -0.45
C LEU A 411 -8.52 -20.60 0.98
N GLU A 412 -8.55 -21.85 1.42
CA GLU A 412 -8.79 -22.22 2.80
C GLU A 412 -7.43 -22.32 3.50
N LEU A 413 -7.27 -21.59 4.59
CA LEU A 413 -6.04 -21.55 5.38
C LEU A 413 -6.35 -22.06 6.78
N ASP A 414 -5.56 -23.02 7.25
CA ASP A 414 -5.66 -23.58 8.61
C ASP A 414 -4.90 -22.75 9.65
N TYR A 415 -4.43 -21.58 9.27
CA TYR A 415 -3.69 -20.62 10.08
C TYR A 415 -4.10 -19.19 9.76
N VAL A 416 -3.73 -18.28 10.64
CA VAL A 416 -3.97 -16.85 10.47
C VAL A 416 -2.64 -16.14 10.30
N ALA A 417 -2.59 -15.17 9.39
CA ALA A 417 -1.46 -14.28 9.24
C ALA A 417 -1.87 -12.84 9.53
N VAL A 418 -1.04 -12.11 10.25
CA VAL A 418 -1.22 -10.69 10.54
C VAL A 418 0.03 -9.93 10.09
N LYS A 419 -0.20 -8.86 9.34
CA LYS A 419 0.80 -7.87 8.94
C LYS A 419 0.66 -6.65 9.83
N SER A 420 1.69 -6.29 10.56
CA SER A 420 1.77 -5.05 11.36
C SER A 420 2.69 -4.03 10.70
N PRO A 421 2.28 -2.75 10.61
CA PRO A 421 3.13 -1.68 10.09
C PRO A 421 4.23 -1.32 11.08
N GLN A 422 5.34 -0.83 10.55
CA GLN A 422 6.42 -0.24 11.33
C GLN A 422 6.53 1.25 11.03
N PHE A 423 6.68 2.05 12.08
CA PHE A 423 6.76 3.51 11.99
C PHE A 423 8.10 4.02 12.52
N SER A 424 8.66 5.03 11.86
CA SER A 424 9.91 5.69 12.27
C SER A 424 9.64 7.02 12.98
N PHE A 425 8.55 7.15 13.74
CA PHE A 425 8.20 8.39 14.45
C PHE A 425 9.26 8.85 15.43
N GLY A 426 10.08 7.95 15.98
CA GLY A 426 11.22 8.30 16.84
C GLY A 426 12.29 9.13 16.12
N ARG A 427 12.41 9.01 14.79
CA ARG A 427 13.37 9.76 13.97
C ARG A 427 12.80 11.08 13.44
N ILE A 428 11.49 11.28 13.46
CA ILE A 428 10.81 12.46 12.94
C ILE A 428 10.35 13.32 14.13
N LYS A 429 11.10 14.36 14.46
CA LYS A 429 10.75 15.28 15.57
C LYS A 429 9.42 15.97 15.28
N GLY A 430 8.53 16.01 16.29
CA GLY A 430 7.25 16.70 16.22
C GLY A 430 6.15 16.00 15.39
N ALA A 431 6.40 14.84 14.80
CA ALA A 431 5.36 14.07 14.14
C ALA A 431 4.37 13.48 15.16
N ASP A 432 3.06 13.56 14.86
CA ASP A 432 2.02 12.93 15.66
C ASP A 432 1.94 11.43 15.31
N PRO A 433 2.19 10.52 16.24
CA PRO A 433 2.19 9.08 15.98
C PRO A 433 0.76 8.49 15.91
N THR A 434 -0.07 9.06 15.06
CA THR A 434 -1.40 8.55 14.75
C THR A 434 -1.50 8.15 13.28
N SER A 435 -2.10 6.99 13.00
CA SER A 435 -2.40 6.56 11.62
C SER A 435 -3.51 7.43 11.02
N ARG A 436 -3.35 7.81 9.76
CA ARG A 436 -4.26 8.70 9.02
C ARG A 436 -4.49 8.19 7.60
N VAL A 437 -5.28 8.92 6.82
CA VAL A 437 -5.54 8.61 5.40
C VAL A 437 -4.31 8.81 4.49
N GLU A 438 -3.32 9.58 4.94
CA GLU A 438 -2.00 9.74 4.32
C GLU A 438 -1.04 8.76 5.00
N MET A 439 -0.28 8.01 4.20
CA MET A 439 0.63 6.99 4.71
C MET A 439 1.83 7.58 5.45
N ALA A 440 2.22 6.93 6.55
CA ALA A 440 3.38 7.31 7.38
C ALA A 440 4.32 6.14 7.73
N SER A 441 3.90 4.89 7.50
CA SER A 441 4.72 3.71 7.80
C SER A 441 5.95 3.63 6.89
N THR A 442 7.04 3.09 7.44
CA THR A 442 8.35 2.94 6.77
C THR A 442 8.73 1.49 6.51
N GLY A 443 7.90 0.55 6.92
CA GLY A 443 8.09 -0.88 6.73
C GLY A 443 6.92 -1.66 7.32
N GLU A 444 7.00 -2.99 7.22
CA GLU A 444 5.98 -3.89 7.74
C GLU A 444 6.57 -5.24 8.11
N VAL A 445 5.93 -5.93 9.03
CA VAL A 445 6.27 -7.30 9.43
C VAL A 445 5.02 -8.16 9.40
N ALA A 446 5.14 -9.38 8.86
CA ALA A 446 4.07 -10.35 8.87
C ALA A 446 4.44 -11.57 9.72
N CYS A 447 3.50 -12.02 10.55
CA CYS A 447 3.65 -13.23 11.35
C CYS A 447 2.43 -14.14 11.19
N PHE A 448 2.67 -15.44 11.36
CA PHE A 448 1.64 -16.46 11.37
C PHE A 448 1.34 -16.93 12.80
N GLY A 449 0.11 -17.41 13.02
CA GLY A 449 -0.32 -18.03 14.25
C GLY A 449 -1.37 -19.10 13.97
N ASP A 450 -1.51 -20.03 14.92
CA ASP A 450 -2.60 -21.01 14.90
C ASP A 450 -3.95 -20.32 15.23
N SER A 451 -3.90 -19.08 15.74
CA SER A 451 -5.06 -18.21 15.97
C SER A 451 -4.74 -16.75 15.61
N TYR A 452 -5.81 -15.95 15.45
CA TYR A 452 -5.70 -14.51 15.24
C TYR A 452 -4.91 -13.80 16.35
N SER A 453 -5.21 -14.14 17.60
CA SER A 453 -4.58 -13.53 18.78
C SER A 453 -3.08 -13.80 18.82
N GLU A 454 -2.67 -15.02 18.49
CA GLU A 454 -1.25 -15.39 18.41
C GLU A 454 -0.54 -14.62 17.27
N ALA A 455 -1.13 -14.63 16.07
CA ALA A 455 -0.56 -13.92 14.91
C ALA A 455 -0.43 -12.41 15.14
N LEU A 456 -1.44 -11.80 15.79
CA LEU A 456 -1.44 -10.37 16.11
C LEU A 456 -0.31 -10.02 17.08
N LEU A 457 -0.20 -10.73 18.20
CA LEU A 457 0.86 -10.44 19.17
C LEU A 457 2.26 -10.65 18.57
N LYS A 458 2.46 -11.74 17.84
CA LYS A 458 3.73 -12.00 17.14
C LYS A 458 4.09 -10.87 16.16
N SER A 459 3.15 -10.43 15.34
CA SER A 459 3.41 -9.38 14.34
C SER A 459 3.70 -8.02 14.97
N MET A 460 2.96 -7.65 16.04
CA MET A 460 3.22 -6.43 16.79
C MET A 460 4.60 -6.47 17.46
N MET A 461 4.96 -7.58 18.11
CA MET A 461 6.28 -7.75 18.73
C MET A 461 7.41 -7.70 17.70
N ALA A 462 7.24 -8.36 16.56
CA ALA A 462 8.21 -8.35 15.47
C ALA A 462 8.38 -6.95 14.85
N ALA A 463 7.32 -6.11 14.87
CA ALA A 463 7.39 -4.70 14.51
C ALA A 463 8.00 -3.81 15.62
N GLY A 464 8.48 -4.39 16.71
CA GLY A 464 9.15 -3.67 17.81
C GLY A 464 8.24 -3.23 18.96
N PHE A 465 6.96 -3.65 18.96
CA PHE A 465 6.04 -3.35 20.04
C PHE A 465 6.40 -4.15 21.30
N LYS A 466 6.54 -3.46 22.43
CA LYS A 466 6.86 -4.08 23.72
C LYS A 466 5.60 -4.48 24.46
N LEU A 467 5.47 -5.74 24.84
CA LEU A 467 4.35 -6.18 25.69
C LEU A 467 4.43 -5.53 27.08
N PRO A 468 3.30 -5.06 27.62
CA PRO A 468 3.27 -4.48 28.97
C PRO A 468 3.56 -5.54 30.05
N LYS A 469 4.23 -5.12 31.12
CA LYS A 469 4.58 -5.99 32.25
C LYS A 469 3.61 -5.82 33.41
N LYS A 470 3.27 -4.59 33.77
CA LYS A 470 2.53 -4.29 34.99
C LYS A 470 1.58 -3.10 34.89
N ASN A 471 2.01 -2.00 34.27
CA ASN A 471 1.36 -0.70 34.39
C ASN A 471 0.87 -0.18 33.04
N VAL A 472 -0.41 0.15 32.95
CA VAL A 472 -1.04 0.67 31.72
C VAL A 472 -1.67 2.03 31.99
N LEU A 473 -1.33 3.02 31.16
CA LEU A 473 -1.98 4.32 31.15
C LEU A 473 -3.06 4.37 30.09
N VAL A 474 -4.28 4.74 30.48
CA VAL A 474 -5.44 4.82 29.60
C VAL A 474 -5.92 6.27 29.52
N SER A 475 -6.03 6.79 28.29
CA SER A 475 -6.52 8.14 27.99
C SER A 475 -7.42 8.06 26.75
N ILE A 476 -8.73 7.96 26.96
CA ILE A 476 -9.71 7.73 25.89
C ILE A 476 -10.54 8.98 25.66
N GLY A 477 -10.50 9.48 24.43
CA GLY A 477 -11.33 10.57 23.96
C GLY A 477 -12.71 10.08 23.49
N GLY A 478 -13.76 10.89 23.77
CA GLY A 478 -15.12 10.61 23.34
C GLY A 478 -15.84 9.54 24.16
N GLU A 479 -17.12 9.74 24.40
CA GLU A 479 -17.98 8.85 25.19
C GLU A 479 -18.14 7.48 24.50
N GLU A 480 -18.38 7.48 23.19
CA GLU A 480 -18.54 6.28 22.39
C GLU A 480 -17.31 5.34 22.48
N SER A 481 -16.10 5.91 22.38
CA SER A 481 -14.86 5.12 22.46
C SER A 481 -14.65 4.54 23.86
N LYS A 482 -15.01 5.28 24.92
CA LYS A 482 -14.95 4.79 26.30
C LYS A 482 -15.92 3.61 26.51
N LEU A 483 -17.15 3.74 26.03
CA LEU A 483 -18.16 2.67 26.13
C LEU A 483 -17.71 1.41 25.38
N LYS A 484 -17.20 1.55 24.15
CA LYS A 484 -16.76 0.41 23.34
C LYS A 484 -15.51 -0.29 23.86
N LEU A 485 -14.65 0.42 24.60
CA LEU A 485 -13.45 -0.18 25.21
C LEU A 485 -13.65 -0.62 26.67
N LEU A 486 -14.81 -0.41 27.26
CA LEU A 486 -15.06 -0.70 28.66
C LEU A 486 -14.70 -2.16 29.03
N ASP A 487 -15.26 -3.13 28.30
CA ASP A 487 -15.02 -4.55 28.53
C ASP A 487 -13.54 -4.93 28.38
N SER A 488 -12.87 -4.35 27.39
CA SER A 488 -11.42 -4.55 27.18
C SER A 488 -10.61 -3.98 28.35
N ILE A 489 -10.97 -2.81 28.88
CA ILE A 489 -10.26 -2.23 30.03
C ILE A 489 -10.55 -3.03 31.32
N GLN A 490 -11.77 -3.55 31.50
CA GLN A 490 -12.09 -4.49 32.57
C GLN A 490 -11.23 -5.75 32.46
N THR A 491 -11.05 -6.27 31.26
CA THR A 491 -10.17 -7.42 30.97
C THR A 491 -8.72 -7.12 31.39
N LEU A 492 -8.17 -5.94 31.08
CA LEU A 492 -6.82 -5.54 31.55
C LEU A 492 -6.72 -5.56 33.07
N ALA A 493 -7.71 -5.03 33.78
CA ALA A 493 -7.76 -5.06 35.25
C ALA A 493 -7.82 -6.49 35.77
N ALA A 494 -8.63 -7.36 35.17
CA ALA A 494 -8.75 -8.78 35.54
C ALA A 494 -7.46 -9.58 35.24
N LEU A 495 -6.69 -9.18 34.24
CA LEU A 495 -5.36 -9.74 33.95
C LEU A 495 -4.30 -9.35 35.00
N GLY A 496 -4.62 -8.42 35.92
CA GLY A 496 -3.74 -7.97 37.00
C GLY A 496 -2.91 -6.75 36.66
N PHE A 497 -3.19 -6.07 35.55
CA PHE A 497 -2.52 -4.80 35.24
C PHE A 497 -3.00 -3.68 36.17
N LYS A 498 -2.06 -2.87 36.65
CA LYS A 498 -2.36 -1.63 37.36
C LYS A 498 -2.72 -0.55 36.33
N LEU A 499 -3.93 -0.01 36.45
CA LEU A 499 -4.44 1.01 35.54
C LEU A 499 -4.24 2.42 36.08
N TYR A 500 -3.66 3.28 35.27
CA TYR A 500 -3.68 4.74 35.43
C TYR A 500 -4.61 5.31 34.37
N ALA A 501 -5.42 6.30 34.72
CA ALA A 501 -6.34 6.91 33.78
C ALA A 501 -6.40 8.44 33.91
N THR A 502 -6.47 9.15 32.79
CA THR A 502 -6.67 10.62 32.78
C THR A 502 -8.05 10.98 33.29
N GLU A 503 -8.20 12.21 33.83
CA GLU A 503 -9.36 12.69 34.60
C GLU A 503 -10.70 12.12 34.15
N ASN A 504 -11.17 12.52 32.97
CA ASN A 504 -12.50 12.10 32.47
C ASN A 504 -12.59 10.61 32.16
N THR A 505 -11.45 9.96 31.85
CA THR A 505 -11.38 8.50 31.66
C THR A 505 -11.46 7.79 33.02
N ALA A 506 -10.76 8.32 34.02
CA ALA A 506 -10.77 7.76 35.37
C ALA A 506 -12.16 7.83 36.01
N ASP A 507 -12.81 8.98 35.90
CA ASP A 507 -14.17 9.17 36.43
C ASP A 507 -15.16 8.20 35.78
N PHE A 508 -15.12 8.08 34.45
CA PHE A 508 -15.95 7.13 33.67
C PHE A 508 -15.71 5.66 34.11
N LEU A 509 -14.45 5.26 34.32
CA LEU A 509 -14.09 3.89 34.72
C LEU A 509 -14.52 3.59 36.16
N LYS A 510 -14.32 4.52 37.10
CA LYS A 510 -14.70 4.39 38.50
C LYS A 510 -16.21 4.25 38.66
N GLU A 511 -17.00 5.03 37.95
CA GLU A 511 -18.47 4.94 37.93
C GLU A 511 -18.96 3.55 37.50
N ARG A 512 -18.13 2.79 36.76
CA ARG A 512 -18.44 1.44 36.23
C ARG A 512 -17.69 0.33 36.96
N GLY A 513 -17.13 0.64 38.15
CA GLY A 513 -16.47 -0.33 39.01
C GLY A 513 -15.10 -0.81 38.54
N VAL A 514 -14.46 -0.12 37.61
CA VAL A 514 -13.12 -0.48 37.14
C VAL A 514 -12.06 0.23 38.00
N PRO A 515 -11.20 -0.52 38.74
CA PRO A 515 -10.19 0.08 39.60
C PRO A 515 -9.10 0.77 38.77
N CYS A 516 -8.87 2.05 39.02
CA CYS A 516 -7.79 2.80 38.39
C CYS A 516 -7.31 3.97 39.27
N GLU A 517 -6.04 4.35 39.10
CA GLU A 517 -5.48 5.57 39.70
C GLU A 517 -5.68 6.76 38.75
N LYS A 518 -6.33 7.81 39.25
CA LYS A 518 -6.53 9.05 38.51
C LYS A 518 -5.21 9.82 38.38
N VAL A 519 -4.88 10.24 37.15
CA VAL A 519 -3.74 11.07 36.83
C VAL A 519 -4.16 12.29 36.04
N TRP A 520 -3.40 13.37 36.21
CA TRP A 520 -3.76 14.64 35.62
C TRP A 520 -3.12 14.82 34.24
N LYS A 521 -3.85 15.46 33.34
CA LYS A 521 -3.32 15.86 32.03
C LYS A 521 -2.20 16.86 32.18
N ILE A 522 -1.35 16.97 31.15
CA ILE A 522 -0.17 17.84 31.15
C ILE A 522 -0.56 19.31 31.35
N SER A 523 -1.65 19.76 30.72
CA SER A 523 -2.15 21.14 30.81
C SER A 523 -2.63 21.54 32.20
N SER A 524 -3.03 20.59 33.05
CA SER A 524 -3.57 20.87 34.40
C SER A 524 -2.50 21.30 35.42
N LYS A 525 -1.24 21.00 35.15
CA LYS A 525 -0.09 21.25 36.05
C LYS A 525 -0.24 20.66 37.46
N LYS A 526 -1.08 19.64 37.63
CA LYS A 526 -1.32 18.93 38.91
C LYS A 526 -0.56 17.59 38.93
N GLU A 527 -0.26 17.08 40.12
CA GLU A 527 0.39 15.78 40.33
C GLU A 527 -0.56 14.76 41.00
N PRO A 528 -0.40 13.46 40.76
CA PRO A 528 0.50 12.86 39.74
C PRO A 528 0.03 13.17 38.34
N SER A 529 0.94 13.64 37.47
CA SER A 529 0.62 13.96 36.09
C SER A 529 1.01 12.81 35.12
N VAL A 530 0.39 12.78 33.95
CA VAL A 530 0.79 11.85 32.88
C VAL A 530 2.26 12.03 32.54
N LEU A 531 2.76 13.27 32.49
CA LEU A 531 4.15 13.56 32.17
C LEU A 531 5.09 12.94 33.21
N SER A 532 4.81 13.14 34.51
CA SER A 532 5.63 12.58 35.57
C SER A 532 5.65 11.05 35.58
N LEU A 533 4.58 10.38 35.21
CA LEU A 533 4.55 8.91 35.08
C LEU A 533 5.42 8.43 33.91
N ILE A 534 5.35 9.10 32.76
CA ILE A 534 6.14 8.76 31.57
C ILE A 534 7.63 8.97 31.85
N GLU A 535 8.01 10.14 32.37
CA GLU A 535 9.42 10.50 32.65
C GLU A 535 10.07 9.61 33.71
N LYS A 536 9.30 9.16 34.69
CA LYS A 536 9.76 8.21 35.71
C LYS A 536 9.68 6.75 35.27
N SER A 537 9.35 6.49 33.98
CA SER A 537 9.20 5.15 33.41
C SER A 537 8.26 4.24 34.23
N LYS A 538 7.19 4.82 34.79
CA LYS A 538 6.23 4.09 35.64
C LYS A 538 5.11 3.40 34.84
N VAL A 539 5.09 3.54 33.52
CA VAL A 539 4.08 2.90 32.64
C VAL A 539 4.79 2.11 31.54
N ASP A 540 4.23 0.92 31.23
CA ASP A 540 4.75 0.00 30.23
C ASP A 540 4.01 0.14 28.89
N LEU A 541 2.75 0.54 28.93
CA LEU A 541 1.87 0.72 27.79
C LEU A 541 1.02 1.98 27.97
N ILE A 542 0.87 2.73 26.90
CA ILE A 542 -0.07 3.84 26.81
C ILE A 542 -1.11 3.55 25.74
N ILE A 543 -2.39 3.54 26.17
CA ILE A 543 -3.54 3.50 25.26
C ILE A 543 -4.10 4.93 25.22
N ASN A 544 -3.79 5.65 24.15
CA ASN A 544 -4.24 7.03 23.95
C ASN A 544 -5.11 7.13 22.70
N ILE A 545 -6.43 7.08 22.89
CA ILE A 545 -7.40 7.18 21.80
C ILE A 545 -7.83 8.64 21.62
N PRO A 546 -7.53 9.29 20.49
CA PRO A 546 -7.92 10.68 20.25
C PRO A 546 -9.45 10.84 20.15
N THR A 547 -9.95 12.00 20.53
CA THR A 547 -11.39 12.33 20.44
C THR A 547 -11.82 12.49 18.98
N ARG A 548 -10.94 12.99 18.14
CA ARG A 548 -11.13 13.17 16.69
C ARG A 548 -9.88 12.70 15.97
N ALA A 549 -10.03 12.22 14.74
CA ALA A 549 -8.92 11.79 13.91
C ALA A 549 -7.85 12.88 13.67
N PHE A 550 -8.22 14.15 13.89
CA PHE A 550 -7.35 15.32 13.68
C PHE A 550 -7.39 16.22 14.91
N GLU A 551 -6.64 15.86 15.94
CA GLU A 551 -6.41 16.76 17.07
C GLU A 551 -5.44 17.88 16.71
N ARG A 552 -5.55 19.03 17.40
CA ARG A 552 -4.60 20.14 17.23
C ARG A 552 -3.20 19.71 17.72
N LEU A 553 -2.18 20.06 16.96
CA LEU A 553 -0.80 20.07 17.45
C LEU A 553 -0.78 20.87 18.76
N ASN A 554 -0.13 20.34 19.82
CA ASN A 554 -0.10 20.85 21.19
C ASN A 554 -1.32 20.53 22.07
N SER A 555 -2.22 19.63 21.67
CA SER A 555 -3.20 19.06 22.60
C SER A 555 -2.51 18.14 23.63
N ASP A 556 -3.14 17.94 24.81
CA ASP A 556 -2.66 16.96 25.77
C ASP A 556 -2.48 15.56 25.16
N GLY A 557 -3.41 15.14 24.31
CA GLY A 557 -3.31 13.86 23.60
C GLY A 557 -2.06 13.78 22.73
N PHE A 558 -1.78 14.80 21.94
CA PHE A 558 -0.55 14.88 21.14
C PHE A 558 0.71 14.80 22.00
N MET A 559 0.78 15.60 23.09
CA MET A 559 1.94 15.61 23.99
C MET A 559 2.16 14.24 24.64
N ILE A 560 1.10 13.56 25.07
CA ILE A 560 1.18 12.20 25.62
C ILE A 560 1.77 11.23 24.58
N ARG A 561 1.22 11.21 23.36
CA ARG A 561 1.68 10.34 22.28
C ARG A 561 3.11 10.61 21.89
N ARG A 562 3.47 11.89 21.73
CA ARG A 562 4.84 12.28 21.39
C ARG A 562 5.84 11.86 22.45
N LYS A 563 5.53 12.12 23.73
CA LYS A 563 6.40 11.75 24.86
C LYS A 563 6.54 10.23 24.98
N ALA A 564 5.48 9.47 24.70
CA ALA A 564 5.54 8.00 24.68
C ALA A 564 6.59 7.50 23.67
N ILE A 565 6.57 8.04 22.44
CA ILE A 565 7.55 7.69 21.40
C ILE A 565 8.97 8.12 21.80
N ASP A 566 9.14 9.35 22.32
CA ASP A 566 10.44 9.87 22.74
C ASP A 566 11.08 9.03 23.87
N MET A 567 10.25 8.45 24.73
CA MET A 567 10.67 7.57 25.84
C MET A 567 10.63 6.07 25.49
N ASN A 568 10.33 5.73 24.22
CA ASN A 568 10.25 4.36 23.72
C ASN A 568 9.29 3.46 24.56
N ILE A 569 8.15 4.04 24.94
CA ILE A 569 7.05 3.34 25.62
C ILE A 569 6.05 2.85 24.56
N ALA A 570 5.56 1.62 24.71
CA ALA A 570 4.55 1.06 23.84
C ALA A 570 3.30 1.93 23.80
N LEU A 571 2.81 2.23 22.59
CA LEU A 571 1.69 3.16 22.35
C LEU A 571 0.67 2.55 21.41
N ILE A 572 -0.60 2.59 21.78
CA ILE A 572 -1.74 2.26 20.91
C ILE A 572 -2.65 3.49 20.81
N THR A 573 -2.91 3.91 19.58
CA THR A 573 -3.71 5.12 19.29
C THR A 573 -5.01 4.81 18.58
N ASN A 574 -5.24 3.56 18.18
CA ASN A 574 -6.43 3.10 17.52
C ASN A 574 -7.27 2.22 18.44
N ARG A 575 -8.59 2.44 18.44
CA ARG A 575 -9.53 1.75 19.33
C ARG A 575 -9.64 0.25 19.01
N GLN A 576 -9.79 -0.08 17.73
CA GLN A 576 -9.95 -1.47 17.28
C GLN A 576 -8.68 -2.29 17.53
N LEU A 577 -7.52 -1.68 17.31
CA LEU A 577 -6.25 -2.31 17.61
C LEU A 577 -6.08 -2.53 19.12
N ALA A 578 -6.51 -1.55 19.96
CA ALA A 578 -6.48 -1.70 21.42
C ALA A 578 -7.35 -2.88 21.88
N GLU A 579 -8.58 -2.97 21.37
CA GLU A 579 -9.51 -4.06 21.64
C GLU A 579 -8.89 -5.42 21.22
N GLY A 580 -8.42 -5.54 19.98
CA GLY A 580 -7.79 -6.76 19.47
C GLY A 580 -6.56 -7.17 20.27
N PHE A 581 -5.70 -6.21 20.63
CA PHE A 581 -4.50 -6.43 21.43
C PHE A 581 -4.82 -6.94 22.85
N ILE A 582 -5.79 -6.33 23.52
CA ILE A 582 -6.17 -6.72 24.88
C ILE A 582 -6.79 -8.12 24.89
N ASN A 583 -7.67 -8.42 23.93
CA ASN A 583 -8.26 -9.76 23.78
C ASN A 583 -7.16 -10.80 23.51
N ALA A 584 -6.19 -10.46 22.64
CA ALA A 584 -5.07 -11.36 22.35
C ALA A 584 -4.20 -11.62 23.60
N LEU A 585 -3.95 -10.60 24.44
CA LEU A 585 -3.25 -10.79 25.70
C LEU A 585 -4.02 -11.73 26.65
N ALA A 586 -5.34 -11.60 26.71
CA ALA A 586 -6.18 -12.44 27.57
C ALA A 586 -6.18 -13.90 27.11
N GLU A 587 -6.32 -14.17 25.82
CA GLU A 587 -6.33 -15.51 25.25
C GLU A 587 -4.96 -16.20 25.35
N GLN A 588 -3.87 -15.45 25.24
CA GLN A 588 -2.51 -16.00 25.30
C GLN A 588 -1.94 -16.08 26.73
N LYS A 589 -2.69 -15.63 27.76
CA LYS A 589 -2.25 -15.71 29.15
C LYS A 589 -1.98 -17.15 29.56
N GLY A 590 -0.73 -17.48 29.84
CA GLY A 590 -0.29 -18.81 30.28
C GLY A 590 0.12 -19.77 29.16
N ASN A 591 -0.20 -19.49 27.89
CA ASN A 591 0.12 -20.40 26.77
C ASN A 591 1.51 -20.18 26.17
N GLY A 592 2.08 -18.98 26.33
CA GLY A 592 3.33 -18.58 25.66
C GLY A 592 3.19 -18.53 24.14
N LEU A 593 3.98 -17.66 23.50
CA LEU A 593 4.03 -17.59 22.04
C LEU A 593 5.04 -18.61 21.51
N LYS A 594 4.60 -19.53 20.65
CA LYS A 594 5.47 -20.54 20.04
C LYS A 594 6.09 -20.00 18.76
N ALA A 595 7.42 -20.06 18.65
CA ALA A 595 8.12 -19.77 17.41
C ALA A 595 7.98 -20.96 16.47
N LYS A 596 7.39 -20.74 15.30
CA LYS A 596 7.35 -21.67 14.17
C LYS A 596 7.82 -20.92 12.93
N SER A 597 8.55 -21.59 12.05
CA SER A 597 8.86 -21.03 10.73
C SER A 597 7.59 -21.00 9.86
N TRP A 598 7.57 -20.10 8.88
CA TRP A 598 6.42 -20.01 7.97
C TRP A 598 6.23 -21.29 7.11
N GLN A 599 7.29 -22.05 6.89
CA GLN A 599 7.22 -23.36 6.23
C GLN A 599 6.42 -24.38 7.06
N GLU A 600 6.54 -24.37 8.39
CA GLU A 600 5.82 -25.30 9.27
C GLU A 600 4.31 -25.07 9.28
N TYR A 601 3.83 -23.88 8.96
CA TYR A 601 2.39 -23.62 8.78
C TYR A 601 1.85 -24.12 7.43
N ARG A 602 2.71 -24.48 6.48
CA ARG A 602 2.35 -24.85 5.12
C ARG A 602 2.49 -26.33 4.81
N VAL A 603 2.88 -27.13 5.81
CA VAL A 603 2.97 -28.58 5.68
C VAL A 603 1.57 -29.16 5.88
N VAL A 604 0.79 -29.22 4.79
CA VAL A 604 -0.39 -30.09 4.66
C VAL A 604 -0.29 -30.83 3.33
#